data_a9baf75b2860874eb7cf1f22d891d821
#
_entry.id   a9baf75b2860874eb7cf1f22d891d821
#
_cell.length_a   1.000
_cell.length_b   1.000
_cell.length_c   1.000
_cell.angle_alpha   90.00
_cell.angle_beta   90.00
_cell.angle_gamma   90.00
#
_symmetry.space_group_name_H-M   'P 1'
#
loop_
_entity.id
_entity.type
_entity.pdbx_description
1 polymer ?
#
loop_
_entity_poly.entity_id
_entity_poly.type
_entity_poly.pdbx_seq_one_letter_code
_entity_poly.pdbx_strand_id
1 'polypeptide(L)'
;MLLIAFSSFTYGRDNAHVVNLRCDKMENPIVIESRQPVLQWQLASDERGKRQTAYRIIVSGSLKQLNKGDYWDSGKVSSSESVINYRGKPLSSGAQLYWKVMVWDENNTPTKWSEASSWNMGLLKPSDWKAKWIGQTEDLYPDSTL
;
A
#
# COMPACT_ATOMS: atom_id res chain seq x y z
N MET A 1 -17.58 21.80 53.44
CA MET A 1 -16.28 21.51 52.85
C MET A 1 -16.51 20.47 51.74
N LEU A 2 -16.58 20.92 50.50
CA LEU A 2 -16.93 20.08 49.33
C LEU A 2 -15.64 19.58 48.70
N LEU A 3 -15.37 18.28 48.83
CA LEU A 3 -14.24 17.63 48.18
C LEU A 3 -14.62 17.33 46.73
N ILE A 4 -14.07 18.14 45.79
CA ILE A 4 -14.17 17.87 44.37
C ILE A 4 -13.06 16.85 44.06
N ALA A 5 -13.44 15.60 43.87
CA ALA A 5 -12.56 14.57 43.35
C ALA A 5 -12.32 14.85 41.83
N PHE A 6 -11.15 15.37 41.52
CA PHE A 6 -10.68 15.37 40.14
C PHE A 6 -10.30 13.91 39.78
N SER A 7 -11.20 13.22 39.07
CA SER A 7 -10.84 12.02 38.38
C SER A 7 -9.99 12.42 37.17
N SER A 8 -8.69 12.29 37.29
CA SER A 8 -7.77 12.36 36.16
C SER A 8 -8.12 11.22 35.20
N PHE A 9 -8.85 11.52 34.16
CA PHE A 9 -8.90 10.65 32.99
C PHE A 9 -7.51 10.64 32.38
N THR A 10 -6.69 9.68 32.75
CA THR A 10 -5.52 9.32 31.96
C THR A 10 -6.04 8.73 30.66
N TYR A 11 -6.09 9.56 29.62
CA TYR A 11 -6.14 9.06 28.27
C TYR A 11 -4.87 8.24 28.08
N GLY A 12 -4.99 6.93 28.20
CA GLY A 12 -3.97 6.01 27.73
C GLY A 12 -3.74 6.35 26.25
N ARG A 13 -2.58 6.88 25.93
CA ARG A 13 -2.14 7.02 24.53
C ARG A 13 -2.02 5.60 24.01
N ASP A 14 -3.05 5.16 23.30
CA ASP A 14 -2.97 3.95 22.52
C ASP A 14 -2.01 4.25 21.36
N ASN A 15 -0.74 3.90 21.57
CA ASN A 15 0.34 4.17 20.62
C ASN A 15 0.46 3.07 19.56
N ALA A 16 -0.54 2.20 19.43
CA ALA A 16 -0.57 1.21 18.37
C ALA A 16 -0.76 1.89 17.02
N HIS A 17 0.13 1.63 16.10
CA HIS A 17 0.11 2.21 14.75
C HIS A 17 0.65 1.22 13.72
N VAL A 18 0.24 1.42 12.48
CA VAL A 18 0.63 0.55 11.37
C VAL A 18 1.86 1.13 10.68
N VAL A 19 2.86 0.27 10.47
CA VAL A 19 4.15 0.63 9.87
C VAL A 19 4.56 -0.40 8.81
N ASN A 20 5.65 -0.12 8.13
CA ASN A 20 6.33 -1.03 7.19
C ASN A 20 5.39 -1.60 6.12
N LEU A 21 4.61 -0.70 5.49
CA LEU A 21 3.79 -1.08 4.36
C LEU A 21 4.67 -1.53 3.19
N ARG A 22 4.41 -2.71 2.67
CA ARG A 22 5.13 -3.29 1.53
C ARG A 22 4.17 -3.90 0.52
N CYS A 23 4.55 -3.80 -0.74
CA CYS A 23 3.89 -4.45 -1.87
C CYS A 23 4.91 -5.42 -2.49
N ASP A 24 4.56 -6.71 -2.58
CA ASP A 24 5.48 -7.79 -3.00
C ASP A 24 6.85 -7.73 -2.29
N LYS A 25 6.82 -7.52 -0.97
CA LYS A 25 7.99 -7.40 -0.07
C LYS A 25 8.85 -6.14 -0.25
N MET A 26 8.46 -5.22 -1.12
CA MET A 26 9.19 -3.98 -1.41
C MET A 26 8.44 -2.74 -0.88
N GLU A 27 9.17 -1.74 -0.46
CA GLU A 27 8.62 -0.42 -0.15
C GLU A 27 8.47 0.40 -1.43
N ASN A 28 7.25 0.91 -1.66
CA ASN A 28 6.92 1.76 -2.81
C ASN A 28 7.54 1.28 -4.13
N PRO A 29 7.34 0.02 -4.53
CA PRO A 29 7.98 -0.53 -5.72
C PRO A 29 7.54 0.21 -6.98
N ILE A 30 8.49 0.48 -7.86
CA ILE A 30 8.28 1.20 -9.11
C ILE A 30 7.85 0.31 -10.28
N VAL A 31 7.96 -1.01 -10.12
CA VAL A 31 7.53 -2.00 -11.11
C VAL A 31 7.02 -3.24 -10.41
N ILE A 32 5.72 -3.52 -10.58
CA ILE A 32 5.07 -4.77 -10.16
C ILE A 32 4.42 -5.39 -11.40
N GLU A 33 4.69 -6.65 -11.64
CA GLU A 33 4.11 -7.42 -12.75
C GLU A 33 2.97 -8.34 -12.32
N SER A 34 2.83 -8.55 -11.02
CA SER A 34 1.75 -9.36 -10.47
C SER A 34 0.41 -8.66 -10.60
N ARG A 35 -0.60 -9.36 -11.11
CA ARG A 35 -1.99 -8.87 -11.16
C ARG A 35 -2.69 -8.88 -9.81
N GLN A 36 -2.13 -9.61 -8.86
CA GLN A 36 -2.59 -9.69 -7.48
C GLN A 36 -1.39 -9.52 -6.53
N PRO A 37 -0.82 -8.32 -6.46
CA PRO A 37 0.32 -8.08 -5.59
C PRO A 37 -0.03 -8.37 -4.13
N VAL A 38 0.97 -8.77 -3.38
CA VAL A 38 0.85 -9.05 -1.95
C VAL A 38 1.09 -7.79 -1.16
N LEU A 39 0.09 -7.33 -0.43
CA LEU A 39 0.16 -6.20 0.49
C LEU A 39 0.50 -6.71 1.88
N GLN A 40 1.45 -6.10 2.54
CA GLN A 40 1.85 -6.47 3.90
C GLN A 40 2.18 -5.25 4.74
N TRP A 41 1.98 -5.39 6.04
CA TRP A 41 2.22 -4.34 7.04
C TRP A 41 2.57 -4.94 8.39
N GLN A 42 2.94 -4.08 9.32
CA GLN A 42 3.22 -4.47 10.69
C GLN A 42 2.46 -3.56 11.66
N LEU A 43 2.01 -4.12 12.77
CA LEU A 43 1.50 -3.36 13.90
C LEU A 43 2.64 -3.08 14.86
N ALA A 44 2.93 -1.81 15.11
CA ALA A 44 3.88 -1.36 16.11
C ALA A 44 3.12 -0.78 17.32
N SER A 45 3.62 -1.03 18.53
CA SER A 45 3.09 -0.47 19.76
C SER A 45 4.18 -0.45 20.83
N ASP A 46 4.12 0.55 21.69
CA ASP A 46 4.95 0.62 22.91
C ASP A 46 4.43 -0.30 24.01
N GLU A 47 3.19 -0.75 23.89
CA GLU A 47 2.57 -1.70 24.82
C GLU A 47 2.81 -3.15 24.39
N ARG A 48 3.11 -4.01 25.37
CA ARG A 48 3.24 -5.44 25.11
C ARG A 48 1.86 -6.09 24.92
N GLY A 49 1.81 -7.10 24.05
CA GLY A 49 0.63 -7.93 23.85
C GLY A 49 -0.40 -7.37 22.91
N LYS A 50 -0.17 -6.22 22.28
CA LYS A 50 -1.04 -5.69 21.23
C LYS A 50 -1.09 -6.63 20.03
N ARG A 51 -2.29 -6.98 19.58
CA ARG A 51 -2.54 -7.91 18.49
C ARG A 51 -3.59 -7.34 17.55
N GLN A 52 -3.38 -7.54 16.27
CA GLN A 52 -4.41 -7.25 15.28
C GLN A 52 -5.54 -8.30 15.37
N THR A 53 -6.79 -7.84 15.34
CA THR A 53 -7.98 -8.69 15.25
C THR A 53 -8.79 -8.44 13.98
N ALA A 54 -8.59 -7.30 13.34
CA ALA A 54 -9.21 -6.94 12.07
C ALA A 54 -8.35 -5.94 11.32
N TYR A 55 -8.61 -5.80 10.03
CA TYR A 55 -7.98 -4.78 9.18
C TYR A 55 -9.00 -4.16 8.19
N ARG A 56 -8.65 -3.03 7.64
CA ARG A 56 -9.29 -2.43 6.47
C ARG A 56 -8.23 -1.83 5.57
N ILE A 57 -8.26 -2.19 4.30
CA ILE A 57 -7.37 -1.70 3.26
C ILE A 57 -8.17 -0.81 2.32
N ILE A 58 -7.61 0.33 1.95
CA ILE A 58 -8.13 1.18 0.89
C ILE A 58 -7.05 1.37 -0.16
N VAL A 59 -7.42 1.21 -1.43
CA VAL A 59 -6.55 1.40 -2.61
C VAL A 59 -7.20 2.34 -3.59
N SER A 60 -6.45 3.30 -4.10
CA SER A 60 -6.92 4.29 -5.07
C SER A 60 -5.86 4.59 -6.13
N GLY A 61 -6.30 5.00 -7.31
CA GLY A 61 -5.43 5.50 -8.38
C GLY A 61 -4.91 6.92 -8.16
N SER A 62 -5.34 7.59 -7.10
CA SER A 62 -4.93 8.96 -6.78
C SER A 62 -4.71 9.14 -5.28
N LEU A 63 -3.56 9.72 -4.92
CA LEU A 63 -3.28 10.04 -3.52
C LEU A 63 -4.30 11.03 -2.93
N LYS A 64 -4.73 12.02 -3.70
CA LYS A 64 -5.74 13.01 -3.27
C LYS A 64 -7.11 12.39 -3.01
N GLN A 65 -7.42 11.29 -3.68
CA GLN A 65 -8.70 10.60 -3.59
C GLN A 65 -8.59 9.25 -2.87
N LEU A 66 -7.52 9.03 -2.11
CA LEU A 66 -7.24 7.74 -1.48
C LEU A 66 -8.41 7.25 -0.61
N ASN A 67 -9.11 8.17 0.07
CA ASN A 67 -10.27 7.82 0.90
C ASN A 67 -11.47 7.28 0.12
N LYS A 68 -11.51 7.46 -1.19
CA LYS A 68 -12.61 6.91 -2.02
C LYS A 68 -12.48 5.42 -2.24
N GLY A 69 -11.26 4.86 -2.17
CA GLY A 69 -11.03 3.44 -2.38
C GLY A 69 -11.55 2.96 -3.75
N ASP A 70 -11.34 3.77 -4.80
CA ASP A 70 -11.93 3.53 -6.13
C ASP A 70 -11.40 2.25 -6.80
N TYR A 71 -10.24 1.75 -6.38
CA TYR A 71 -9.71 0.45 -6.78
C TYR A 71 -10.09 -0.66 -5.81
N TRP A 72 -10.03 -0.41 -4.52
CA TRP A 72 -10.40 -1.39 -3.50
C TRP A 72 -10.65 -0.74 -2.15
N ASP A 73 -11.74 -1.12 -1.53
CA ASP A 73 -12.02 -0.94 -0.12
C ASP A 73 -12.44 -2.30 0.44
N SER A 74 -11.59 -2.89 1.27
CA SER A 74 -11.87 -4.22 1.82
C SER A 74 -13.03 -4.22 2.83
N GLY A 75 -13.42 -3.03 3.32
CA GLY A 75 -14.21 -2.93 4.53
C GLY A 75 -13.43 -3.49 5.73
N LYS A 76 -14.08 -3.57 6.87
CA LYS A 76 -13.50 -4.22 8.06
C LYS A 76 -13.52 -5.73 7.89
N VAL A 77 -12.36 -6.34 7.88
CA VAL A 77 -12.18 -7.80 7.77
C VAL A 77 -11.65 -8.33 9.08
N SER A 78 -12.37 -9.26 9.73
CA SER A 78 -11.91 -9.91 10.96
C SER A 78 -10.81 -10.92 10.63
N SER A 79 -9.58 -10.56 10.89
CA SER A 79 -8.40 -11.38 10.64
C SER A 79 -7.18 -10.83 11.36
N SER A 80 -6.34 -11.71 11.86
CA SER A 80 -5.03 -11.38 12.41
C SER A 80 -3.92 -11.37 11.34
N GLU A 81 -4.25 -11.70 10.09
CA GLU A 81 -3.30 -11.71 8.99
C GLU A 81 -2.91 -10.28 8.58
N SER A 82 -1.61 -10.09 8.34
CA SER A 82 -1.02 -8.84 7.88
C SER A 82 -0.33 -8.98 6.52
N VAL A 83 -0.61 -10.07 5.82
CA VAL A 83 -0.10 -10.38 4.48
C VAL A 83 -1.30 -10.82 3.64
N ILE A 84 -1.73 -9.97 2.72
CA ILE A 84 -2.99 -10.11 1.99
C ILE A 84 -2.76 -9.90 0.50
N ASN A 85 -3.30 -10.78 -0.32
CA ASN A 85 -3.33 -10.58 -1.76
C ASN A 85 -4.32 -9.46 -2.11
N TYR A 86 -3.94 -8.59 -3.01
CA TYR A 86 -4.84 -7.59 -3.58
C TYR A 86 -6.05 -8.26 -4.23
N ARG A 87 -7.26 -7.78 -3.90
CA ARG A 87 -8.54 -8.32 -4.38
C ARG A 87 -9.47 -7.24 -4.94
N GLY A 88 -8.91 -6.11 -5.31
CA GLY A 88 -9.68 -5.01 -5.89
C GLY A 88 -9.95 -5.16 -7.39
N LYS A 89 -10.22 -4.05 -8.03
CA LYS A 89 -10.43 -4.00 -9.48
C LYS A 89 -9.20 -4.50 -10.23
N PRO A 90 -9.37 -5.04 -11.46
CA PRO A 90 -8.25 -5.42 -12.31
C PRO A 90 -7.26 -4.28 -12.50
N LEU A 91 -5.97 -4.60 -12.39
CA LEU A 91 -4.88 -3.66 -12.55
C LEU A 91 -4.49 -3.54 -14.02
N SER A 92 -4.16 -2.32 -14.45
CA SER A 92 -3.72 -2.02 -15.81
C SER A 92 -2.22 -1.80 -15.87
N SER A 93 -1.61 -2.07 -17.02
CA SER A 93 -0.21 -1.75 -17.28
C SER A 93 0.07 -0.27 -17.05
N GLY A 94 1.16 0.04 -16.36
CA GLY A 94 1.59 1.40 -16.07
C GLY A 94 0.75 2.15 -15.03
N ALA A 95 -0.25 1.52 -14.41
CA ALA A 95 -1.05 2.17 -13.38
C ALA A 95 -0.23 2.44 -12.11
N GLN A 96 -0.40 3.62 -11.53
CA GLN A 96 0.11 3.97 -10.21
C GLN A 96 -0.99 3.86 -9.19
N LEU A 97 -0.77 3.10 -8.14
CA LEU A 97 -1.72 2.85 -7.06
C LEU A 97 -1.17 3.37 -5.74
N TYR A 98 -2.07 3.88 -4.92
CA TYR A 98 -1.80 4.31 -3.55
C TYR A 98 -2.67 3.51 -2.60
N TRP A 99 -2.16 3.20 -1.42
CA TRP A 99 -2.91 2.44 -0.46
C TRP A 99 -2.53 2.79 0.98
N LYS A 100 -3.42 2.48 1.87
CA LYS A 100 -3.24 2.59 3.31
C LYS A 100 -4.04 1.53 4.02
N VAL A 101 -3.69 1.27 5.25
CA VAL A 101 -4.36 0.28 6.08
C VAL A 101 -4.61 0.82 7.48
N MET A 102 -5.71 0.37 8.06
CA MET A 102 -6.08 0.56 9.46
C MET A 102 -6.31 -0.82 10.06
N VAL A 103 -5.94 -1.01 11.30
CA VAL A 103 -6.18 -2.27 12.01
C VAL A 103 -6.95 -2.02 13.30
N TRP A 104 -7.57 -3.07 13.83
CA TRP A 104 -8.19 -3.09 15.14
C TRP A 104 -7.40 -4.00 16.05
N ASP A 105 -7.21 -3.54 17.27
CA ASP A 105 -6.50 -4.29 18.31
C ASP A 105 -7.39 -5.36 18.98
N GLU A 106 -6.87 -6.02 20.00
CA GLU A 106 -7.58 -7.06 20.77
C GLU A 106 -8.82 -6.55 21.50
N ASN A 107 -8.90 -5.24 21.75
CA ASN A 107 -10.06 -4.57 22.36
C ASN A 107 -11.04 -4.02 21.32
N ASN A 108 -10.86 -4.39 20.03
CA ASN A 108 -11.64 -3.85 18.92
C ASN A 108 -11.53 -2.33 18.78
N THR A 109 -10.40 -1.76 19.18
CA THR A 109 -10.08 -0.34 19.05
C THR A 109 -9.32 -0.11 17.73
N PRO A 110 -9.80 0.78 16.82
CA PRO A 110 -9.10 1.04 15.57
C PRO A 110 -7.87 1.91 15.82
N THR A 111 -6.79 1.62 15.09
CA THR A 111 -5.65 2.54 14.96
C THR A 111 -6.04 3.73 14.08
N LYS A 112 -5.18 4.73 14.02
CA LYS A 112 -5.23 5.69 12.91
C LYS A 112 -4.90 4.96 11.60
N TRP A 113 -5.28 5.55 10.48
CA TRP A 113 -4.80 5.12 9.18
C TRP A 113 -3.27 5.19 9.14
N SER A 114 -2.65 4.21 8.49
CA SER A 114 -1.22 4.28 8.19
C SER A 114 -0.90 5.47 7.28
N GLU A 115 0.37 5.83 7.19
CA GLU A 115 0.86 6.63 6.08
C GLU A 115 0.53 5.91 4.76
N ALA A 116 0.35 6.70 3.71
CA ALA A 116 0.10 6.16 2.38
C ALA A 116 1.37 5.54 1.80
N SER A 117 1.21 4.38 1.17
CA SER A 117 2.24 3.73 0.38
C SER A 117 1.76 3.62 -1.06
N SER A 118 2.66 3.32 -1.98
CA SER A 118 2.33 3.24 -3.40
C SER A 118 3.00 2.05 -4.08
N TRP A 119 2.49 1.69 -5.24
CA TRP A 119 3.19 0.82 -6.18
C TRP A 119 2.82 1.21 -7.61
N ASN A 120 3.71 0.92 -8.54
CA ASN A 120 3.47 1.11 -9.96
C ASN A 120 3.41 -0.24 -10.65
N MET A 121 2.46 -0.38 -11.54
CA MET A 121 2.34 -1.56 -12.39
C MET A 121 3.32 -1.47 -13.54
N GLY A 122 4.01 -2.56 -13.82
CA GLY A 122 4.76 -2.76 -15.05
C GLY A 122 3.85 -3.04 -16.24
N LEU A 123 4.44 -3.50 -17.33
CA LEU A 123 3.71 -3.93 -18.52
C LEU A 123 3.16 -5.34 -18.29
N LEU A 124 1.84 -5.49 -18.31
CA LEU A 124 1.17 -6.76 -18.02
C LEU A 124 0.94 -7.64 -19.24
N LYS A 125 1.10 -7.07 -20.44
CA LYS A 125 0.91 -7.77 -21.72
C LYS A 125 2.05 -7.42 -22.68
N PRO A 126 2.50 -8.37 -23.50
CA PRO A 126 3.50 -8.08 -24.56
C PRO A 126 3.05 -6.97 -25.51
N SER A 127 1.74 -6.84 -25.78
CA SER A 127 1.16 -5.79 -26.61
C SER A 127 1.30 -4.38 -26.03
N ASP A 128 1.56 -4.26 -24.74
CA ASP A 128 1.73 -2.97 -24.06
C ASP A 128 3.14 -2.40 -24.29
N TRP A 129 4.03 -3.22 -24.83
CA TRP A 129 5.39 -2.83 -25.21
C TRP A 129 5.37 -2.07 -26.53
N LYS A 130 5.39 -0.75 -26.47
CA LYS A 130 5.40 0.14 -27.64
C LYS A 130 6.79 0.69 -27.99
N ALA A 131 7.86 0.09 -27.50
CA ALA A 131 9.20 0.50 -27.83
C ALA A 131 9.45 0.23 -29.32
N LYS A 132 9.64 1.28 -30.11
CA LYS A 132 10.23 1.19 -31.44
C LYS A 132 11.74 1.17 -31.24
N TRP A 133 12.41 0.19 -31.85
CA TRP A 133 13.85 0.26 -31.98
C TRP A 133 14.17 1.51 -32.81
N ILE A 134 14.81 2.48 -32.19
CA ILE A 134 15.48 3.55 -32.93
C ILE A 134 16.79 2.91 -33.39
N GLY A 135 16.72 2.20 -34.49
CA GLY A 135 17.92 1.78 -35.22
C GLY A 135 18.60 3.04 -35.69
N GLN A 136 19.74 3.36 -35.15
CA GLN A 136 20.67 4.22 -35.83
C GLN A 136 21.13 3.45 -37.08
N THR A 137 20.59 3.81 -38.22
CA THR A 137 21.22 3.44 -39.48
C THR A 137 22.49 4.28 -39.59
N GLU A 138 23.54 3.78 -38.95
CA GLU A 138 24.88 4.28 -39.24
C GLU A 138 25.29 3.72 -40.61
N ASP A 139 25.00 4.46 -41.64
CA ASP A 139 25.80 4.44 -42.87
C ASP A 139 27.14 5.13 -42.55
N LEU A 140 27.97 4.50 -41.73
CA LEU A 140 29.26 5.02 -41.32
C LEU A 140 30.43 4.40 -42.10
N TYR A 141 30.20 3.91 -43.30
CA TYR A 141 31.31 3.64 -44.21
C TYR A 141 31.03 4.29 -45.53
N PRO A 142 31.53 5.53 -45.80
CA PRO A 142 31.69 5.94 -47.13
C PRO A 142 32.71 4.98 -47.78
N ASP A 143 32.25 4.32 -48.82
CA ASP A 143 33.03 3.45 -49.68
C ASP A 143 34.35 4.11 -50.05
N SER A 144 35.44 3.59 -49.52
CA SER A 144 36.78 3.95 -49.97
C SER A 144 37.14 3.10 -51.18
N THR A 145 36.59 3.46 -52.32
CA THR A 145 37.09 2.96 -53.60
C THR A 145 38.33 3.78 -53.98
N LEU A 146 39.45 3.09 -53.94
CA LEU A 146 40.61 3.40 -54.78
C LEU A 146 40.69 2.41 -55.91
#